data_891a142b85a5488ea05d394eacc6b466
#
_entry.id   891a142b85a5488ea05d394eacc6b466
#
_cell.length_a   1.000
_cell.length_b   1.000
_cell.length_c   1.000
_cell.angle_alpha   90.00
_cell.angle_beta   90.00
_cell.angle_gamma   90.00
#
_symmetry.space_group_name_H-M   'P 1'
#
loop_
_entity.id
_entity.type
_entity.pdbx_description
1 polymer ?
#
loop_
_entity_poly.entity_id
_entity_poly.type
_entity_poly.pdbx_seq_one_letter_code
_entity_poly.pdbx_strand_id
1 'polypeptide(L)'
;MITPKVKSLKSYKTPLRYPGGKSRALSKIFQFAPDLTKVKQYREPFLGGGSVALEMSKRYPLMDIWVNDLYEPLYNFWCVLQHDVDELYETLFDLKSVYCNQDAARCLFDA
;
A
#
# COMPACT_ATOMS: atom_id res chain seq x y z
N MET A 1 8.43 12.18 24.95
CA MET A 1 7.44 11.86 23.93
C MET A 1 7.21 10.35 23.93
N ILE A 2 6.03 9.92 24.31
CA ILE A 2 5.70 8.50 24.37
C ILE A 2 5.44 8.05 22.94
N THR A 3 6.40 7.33 22.36
CA THR A 3 6.13 6.58 21.15
C THR A 3 5.07 5.54 21.48
N PRO A 4 3.92 5.51 20.80
CA PRO A 4 2.97 4.44 21.03
C PRO A 4 3.72 3.12 20.78
N LYS A 5 3.64 2.20 21.73
CA LYS A 5 4.06 0.82 21.50
C LYS A 5 3.27 0.35 20.29
N VAL A 6 3.94 0.33 19.16
CA VAL A 6 3.39 -0.29 17.96
C VAL A 6 3.23 -1.76 18.34
N LYS A 7 2.01 -2.17 18.65
CA LYS A 7 1.67 -3.59 18.74
C LYS A 7 2.27 -4.22 17.50
N SER A 8 2.99 -5.33 17.67
CA SER A 8 3.64 -6.04 16.56
C SER A 8 2.68 -6.04 15.37
N LEU A 9 2.98 -5.23 14.39
CA LEU A 9 2.13 -5.06 13.23
C LEU A 9 2.17 -6.38 12.47
N LYS A 10 1.12 -7.16 12.64
CA LYS A 10 0.86 -8.28 11.76
C LYS A 10 1.06 -7.78 10.33
N SER A 11 1.84 -8.51 9.56
CA SER A 11 2.29 -8.13 8.22
C SER A 11 1.25 -7.32 7.45
N TYR A 12 1.54 -6.05 7.18
CA TYR A 12 0.72 -5.25 6.29
C TYR A 12 0.85 -5.81 4.88
N LYS A 13 -0.23 -6.41 4.41
CA LYS A 13 -0.35 -6.74 3.00
C LYS A 13 -0.96 -5.55 2.28
N THR A 14 -0.55 -5.34 1.04
CA THR A 14 -1.20 -4.34 0.21
C THR A 14 -2.69 -4.63 0.08
N PRO A 15 -3.56 -3.61 0.16
CA PRO A 15 -4.99 -3.76 -0.09
C PRO A 15 -5.31 -3.97 -1.57
N LEU A 16 -4.34 -3.74 -2.45
CA LEU A 16 -4.55 -3.75 -3.89
C LEU A 16 -4.12 -5.06 -4.52
N ARG A 17 -4.95 -5.60 -5.40
CA ARG A 17 -4.57 -6.61 -6.37
C ARG A 17 -4.06 -5.89 -7.61
N TYR A 18 -2.76 -5.94 -7.82
CA TYR A 18 -2.13 -5.19 -8.91
C TYR A 18 -1.35 -6.14 -9.84
N PRO A 19 -1.56 -6.04 -11.16
CA PRO A 19 -0.79 -6.86 -12.11
C PRO A 19 0.71 -6.62 -11.95
N GLY A 20 1.49 -7.69 -11.87
CA GLY A 20 2.93 -7.60 -11.60
C GLY A 20 3.28 -7.26 -10.16
N GLY A 21 2.34 -7.34 -9.23
CA GLY A 21 2.58 -7.13 -7.81
C GLY A 21 3.66 -8.05 -7.24
N LYS A 22 4.45 -7.53 -6.29
CA LYS A 22 5.64 -8.20 -5.74
C LYS A 22 5.39 -8.96 -4.44
N SER A 23 4.16 -9.02 -3.95
CA SER A 23 3.86 -9.61 -2.63
C SER A 23 4.32 -11.05 -2.46
N ARG A 24 4.24 -11.86 -3.51
CA ARG A 24 4.73 -13.24 -3.49
C ARG A 24 6.25 -13.37 -3.60
N ALA A 25 6.92 -12.35 -4.08
CA ALA A 25 8.35 -12.33 -4.30
C ALA A 25 9.11 -11.62 -3.17
N LEU A 26 8.42 -11.07 -2.17
CA LEU A 26 9.04 -10.24 -1.12
C LEU A 26 10.18 -10.96 -0.40
N SER A 27 9.99 -12.20 0.00
CA SER A 27 11.05 -12.97 0.69
C SER A 27 12.30 -13.12 -0.17
N LYS A 28 12.14 -13.40 -1.47
CA LYS A 28 13.28 -13.47 -2.40
C LYS A 28 13.94 -12.10 -2.60
N ILE A 29 13.16 -11.05 -2.78
CA ILE A 29 13.69 -9.69 -2.96
C ILE A 29 14.56 -9.32 -1.77
N PHE A 30 14.06 -9.49 -0.55
CA PHE A 30 14.80 -9.13 0.65
C PHE A 30 15.96 -10.10 0.98
N GLN A 31 15.88 -11.34 0.54
CA GLN A 31 17.01 -12.27 0.66
C GLN A 31 18.24 -11.81 -0.13
N PHE A 32 18.04 -11.21 -1.30
CA PHE A 32 19.12 -10.72 -2.16
C PHE A 32 19.40 -9.22 -2.00
N ALA A 33 18.63 -8.52 -1.18
CA ALA A 33 18.88 -7.12 -0.91
C ALA A 33 20.15 -6.94 -0.06
N PRO A 34 20.87 -5.83 -0.27
CA PRO A 34 22.01 -5.50 0.59
C PRO A 34 21.54 -5.18 2.02
N ASP A 35 22.49 -5.02 2.94
CA ASP A 35 22.18 -4.52 4.28
C ASP A 35 21.69 -3.07 4.19
N LEU A 36 20.43 -2.86 4.57
CA LEU A 36 19.74 -1.58 4.49
C LEU A 36 19.67 -0.85 5.84
N THR A 37 20.29 -1.36 6.90
CA THR A 37 20.20 -0.79 8.25
C THR A 37 20.76 0.63 8.34
N LYS A 38 21.72 0.98 7.48
CA LYS A 38 22.33 2.32 7.41
C LYS A 38 21.73 3.21 6.31
N VAL A 39 20.78 2.70 5.55
CA VAL A 39 20.12 3.46 4.49
C VAL A 39 19.08 4.39 5.12
N LYS A 40 19.11 5.66 4.76
CA LYS A 40 18.23 6.68 5.32
C LYS A 40 16.96 6.89 4.50
N GLN A 41 17.02 6.63 3.20
CA GLN A 41 15.91 6.88 2.29
C GLN A 41 15.76 5.75 1.26
N TYR A 42 14.53 5.33 1.06
CA TYR A 42 14.11 4.43 -0.01
C TYR A 42 13.22 5.18 -0.99
N ARG A 43 13.49 5.01 -2.28
CA ARG A 43 12.68 5.63 -3.34
C ARG A 43 12.15 4.58 -4.29
N GLU A 44 10.85 4.64 -4.55
CA GLU A 44 10.16 3.76 -5.48
C GLU A 44 9.31 4.59 -6.44
N PRO A 45 9.80 4.89 -7.66
CA PRO A 45 9.07 5.72 -8.62
C PRO A 45 7.92 5.00 -9.31
N PHE A 46 7.87 3.67 -9.26
CA PHE A 46 6.83 2.83 -9.84
C PHE A 46 6.20 1.97 -8.75
N LEU A 47 5.41 2.61 -7.90
CA LEU A 47 4.89 2.00 -6.68
C LEU A 47 3.99 0.79 -6.95
N GLY A 48 3.11 0.88 -7.94
CA GLY A 48 2.15 -0.17 -8.23
C GLY A 48 1.28 -0.53 -7.03
N GLY A 49 1.23 -1.81 -6.69
CA GLY A 49 0.49 -2.30 -5.53
C GLY A 49 1.09 -1.97 -4.17
N GLY A 50 2.30 -1.43 -4.12
CA GLY A 50 2.94 -0.96 -2.89
C GLY A 50 3.53 -2.04 -1.99
N SER A 51 3.63 -3.27 -2.44
CA SER A 51 4.09 -4.39 -1.60
C SER A 51 5.50 -4.20 -1.05
N VAL A 52 6.43 -3.75 -1.87
CA VAL A 52 7.83 -3.54 -1.45
C VAL A 52 7.94 -2.35 -0.50
N ALA A 53 7.30 -1.22 -0.82
CA ALA A 53 7.32 -0.04 0.03
C ALA A 53 6.72 -0.31 1.41
N LEU A 54 5.60 -1.03 1.49
CA LEU A 54 5.00 -1.43 2.75
C LEU A 54 5.91 -2.33 3.58
N GLU A 55 6.58 -3.29 2.95
CA GLU A 55 7.54 -4.16 3.63
C GLU A 55 8.77 -3.38 4.10
N MET A 56 9.26 -2.43 3.30
CA MET A 56 10.35 -1.53 3.71
C MET A 56 9.97 -0.70 4.94
N SER A 57 8.77 -0.13 4.96
CA SER A 57 8.30 0.65 6.11
C SER A 57 8.18 -0.18 7.38
N LYS A 58 7.82 -1.44 7.24
CA LYS A 58 7.72 -2.38 8.36
C LYS A 58 9.09 -2.78 8.90
N ARG A 59 10.03 -3.10 8.01
CA ARG A 59 11.38 -3.54 8.40
C ARG A 59 12.24 -2.41 8.93
N TYR A 60 12.06 -1.21 8.38
CA TYR A 60 12.88 -0.04 8.67
C TYR A 60 12.00 1.16 9.03
N PRO A 61 11.41 1.18 10.25
CA PRO A 61 10.43 2.21 10.63
C PRO A 61 10.94 3.65 10.63
N LEU A 62 12.27 3.83 10.70
CA LEU A 62 12.90 5.17 10.72
C LEU A 62 13.40 5.61 9.33
N MET A 63 13.25 4.76 8.33
CA MET A 63 13.66 5.07 6.97
C MET A 63 12.64 5.99 6.32
N ASP A 64 13.11 7.05 5.66
CA ASP A 64 12.26 7.88 4.82
C ASP A 64 11.89 7.13 3.55
N ILE A 65 10.61 7.04 3.28
CA ILE A 65 10.10 6.33 2.10
C ILE A 65 9.45 7.33 1.17
N TRP A 66 10.04 7.48 -0.01
CA TRP A 66 9.51 8.28 -1.09
C TRP A 66 8.96 7.35 -2.17
N VAL A 67 7.70 7.51 -2.51
CA VAL A 67 7.02 6.69 -3.49
C VAL A 67 6.30 7.55 -4.52
N ASN A 68 6.17 7.02 -5.72
CA ASN A 68 5.44 7.67 -6.80
C ASN A 68 4.87 6.62 -7.75
N ASP A 69 3.86 6.99 -8.49
CA ASP A 69 3.38 6.22 -9.62
C ASP A 69 2.86 7.17 -10.70
N LEU A 70 3.12 6.82 -11.95
CA LEU A 70 2.69 7.62 -13.09
C LEU A 70 1.19 7.50 -13.35
N TYR A 71 0.58 6.37 -12.95
CA TYR A 71 -0.85 6.16 -13.11
C TYR A 71 -1.63 6.97 -12.07
N GLU A 72 -2.23 8.06 -12.51
CA GLU A 72 -2.85 9.06 -11.63
C GLU A 72 -3.92 8.49 -10.68
N PRO A 73 -4.85 7.61 -11.09
CA PRO A 73 -5.81 7.03 -10.17
C PRO A 73 -5.16 6.26 -9.03
N LEU A 74 -4.07 5.54 -9.32
CA LEU A 74 -3.32 4.79 -8.32
C LEU A 74 -2.58 5.73 -7.37
N TYR A 75 -1.95 6.76 -7.89
CA TYR A 75 -1.31 7.81 -7.10
C TYR A 75 -2.31 8.47 -6.16
N ASN A 76 -3.49 8.84 -6.66
CA ASN A 76 -4.54 9.44 -5.85
C ASN A 76 -5.03 8.52 -4.74
N PHE A 77 -5.18 7.23 -5.02
CA PHE A 77 -5.54 6.24 -4.01
C PHE A 77 -4.55 6.26 -2.83
N TRP A 78 -3.26 6.20 -3.12
CA TRP A 78 -2.23 6.20 -2.08
C TRP A 78 -2.17 7.52 -1.31
N CYS A 79 -2.38 8.65 -1.97
CA CYS A 79 -2.47 9.96 -1.31
C CYS A 79 -3.65 10.04 -0.35
N VAL A 80 -4.83 9.61 -0.77
CA VAL A 80 -6.03 9.61 0.08
C VAL A 80 -5.88 8.65 1.24
N LEU A 81 -5.28 7.49 1.02
CA LEU A 81 -5.01 6.52 2.08
C LEU A 81 -4.11 7.10 3.18
N GLN A 82 -3.15 7.94 2.81
CA GLN A 82 -2.24 8.57 3.76
C GLN A 82 -2.83 9.78 4.48
N HIS A 83 -3.60 10.59 3.78
CA HIS A 83 -4.02 11.90 4.27
C HIS A 83 -5.48 11.98 4.68
N ASP A 84 -6.32 11.08 4.19
CA ASP A 84 -7.75 11.11 4.41
C ASP A 84 -8.37 9.71 4.40
N VAL A 85 -7.84 8.85 5.24
CA VAL A 85 -8.22 7.44 5.31
C VAL A 85 -9.70 7.25 5.69
N ASP A 86 -10.24 8.14 6.51
CA ASP A 86 -11.64 8.05 6.94
C ASP A 86 -12.60 8.30 5.78
N GLU A 87 -12.34 9.31 4.96
CA GLU A 87 -13.11 9.57 3.75
C GLU A 87 -13.03 8.40 2.77
N LEU A 88 -11.83 7.84 2.57
CA LEU A 88 -11.66 6.67 1.74
C LEU A 88 -12.46 5.48 2.25
N TYR A 89 -12.42 5.23 3.56
CA TYR A 89 -13.17 4.15 4.20
C TYR A 89 -14.68 4.32 4.01
N GLU A 90 -15.20 5.51 4.27
CA GLU A 90 -16.62 5.81 4.12
C GLU A 90 -17.08 5.66 2.69
N THR A 91 -16.32 6.16 1.73
CA THR A 91 -16.63 6.05 0.31
C THR A 91 -16.67 4.58 -0.12
N LEU A 92 -15.69 3.78 0.27
CA LEU A 92 -15.66 2.35 -0.04
C LEU A 92 -16.79 1.58 0.64
N PHE A 93 -17.11 1.94 1.88
CA PHE A 93 -18.22 1.34 2.61
C PHE A 93 -19.56 1.61 1.91
N ASP A 94 -19.80 2.84 1.49
CA ASP A 94 -21.02 3.22 0.76
C ASP A 94 -21.12 2.50 -0.58
N LEU A 95 -20.05 2.43 -1.34
CA LEU A 95 -20.00 1.69 -2.59
C LEU A 95 -20.33 0.21 -2.38
N LYS A 96 -19.75 -0.40 -1.35
CA LYS A 96 -20.00 -1.80 -1.03
C LYS A 96 -21.45 -2.04 -0.61
N SER A 97 -22.08 -1.09 0.07
CA SER A 97 -23.47 -1.17 0.48
C SER A 97 -24.45 -1.09 -0.70
N VAL A 98 -24.12 -0.25 -1.69
CA VAL A 98 -24.94 -0.10 -2.91
C VAL A 98 -24.70 -1.25 -3.89
N TYR A 99 -23.45 -1.68 -4.05
CA TYR A 99 -23.01 -2.74 -4.98
C TYR A 99 -22.64 -3.99 -4.21
N CYS A 100 -23.59 -4.55 -3.47
CA CYS A 100 -23.37 -5.64 -2.53
C CYS A 100 -23.13 -7.02 -3.16
N ASN A 101 -23.35 -7.19 -4.46
CA ASN A 101 -23.07 -8.42 -5.18
C ASN A 101 -22.13 -8.18 -6.35
N GLN A 102 -21.58 -9.29 -6.89
CA GLN A 102 -20.58 -9.20 -7.97
C GLN A 102 -21.16 -8.62 -9.26
N ASP A 103 -22.42 -8.89 -9.57
CA ASP A 103 -23.05 -8.40 -10.80
C ASP A 103 -23.25 -6.89 -10.74
N ALA A 104 -23.71 -6.36 -9.61
CA ALA A 104 -23.86 -4.93 -9.39
C ALA A 104 -22.49 -4.23 -9.41
N ALA A 105 -21.47 -4.81 -8.79
CA ALA A 105 -20.10 -4.29 -8.79
C ALA A 105 -19.51 -4.29 -10.21
N ARG A 106 -19.77 -5.32 -11.00
CA ARG A 106 -19.32 -5.38 -12.40
C ARG A 106 -19.96 -4.29 -13.25
N CYS A 107 -21.26 -4.02 -13.07
CA CYS A 107 -21.94 -2.92 -13.76
C CYS A 107 -21.29 -1.57 -13.46
N LEU A 108 -20.90 -1.31 -12.21
CA LEU A 108 -20.17 -0.11 -11.84
C LEU A 108 -18.80 -0.03 -12.54
N PHE A 109 -18.09 -1.14 -12.58
CA PHE A 109 -16.75 -1.22 -13.18
C PHE A 109 -16.77 -1.01 -14.70
N ASP A 110 -17.80 -1.57 -15.38
CA ASP A 110 -17.95 -1.52 -16.83
C ASP A 110 -18.61 -0.21 -17.33
N ALA A 111 -19.04 0.64 -16.41
CA ALA A 111 -19.69 1.90 -16.73
C ALA A 111 -18.64 3.00 -17.23
#